data_52696e36c4b4728c8ba2abd44e2ab5d7
#
_entry.id   52696e36c4b4728c8ba2abd44e2ab5d7
#
_cell.length_a   1.000
_cell.length_b   1.000
_cell.length_c   1.000
_cell.angle_alpha   90.00
_cell.angle_beta   90.00
_cell.angle_gamma   90.00
#
_symmetry.space_group_name_H-M   'P 1'
#
loop_
_entity.id
_entity.type
_entity.pdbx_description
1 polymer ?
#
loop_
_entity_poly.entity_id
_entity_poly.type
_entity_poly.pdbx_seq_one_letter_code
_entity_poly.pdbx_strand_id
1 'polypeptide(L)'
;GTTIPVFMNRPMRDESIYDSDASLKNCGYLREIGYDMKIIDCDVEFLRHPVGFPSDLAHAIPCILLSESLGLDSIAFGTVLESAYGIGHKHYLDYANRSHRRFYGSLLEAAGLHLSLPVSGVSEVGTSIIVNSSPLGDYCQSCIRGKLGKPCMRCWKCFRKELLSMALNP
;
A
#
# COMPACT_ATOMS: atom_id res chain seq x y z
N GLY A 1 -16.76 2.77 -13.06
CA GLY A 1 -15.54 2.00 -13.37
C GLY A 1 -15.38 0.84 -12.41
N THR A 2 -14.65 -0.16 -12.83
CA THR A 2 -14.34 -1.34 -11.98
C THR A 2 -12.95 -1.19 -11.39
N THR A 3 -12.79 -1.45 -10.09
CA THR A 3 -11.48 -1.46 -9.43
C THR A 3 -10.95 -2.89 -9.39
N ILE A 4 -9.74 -3.09 -9.90
CA ILE A 4 -9.03 -4.37 -9.85
C ILE A 4 -7.93 -4.25 -8.79
N PRO A 5 -8.04 -4.94 -7.63
CA PRO A 5 -6.97 -4.97 -6.66
C PRO A 5 -5.77 -5.78 -7.18
N VAL A 6 -4.58 -5.22 -7.07
CA VAL A 6 -3.33 -5.89 -7.47
C VAL A 6 -2.40 -5.99 -6.28
N PHE A 7 -1.99 -7.18 -5.95
CA PHE A 7 -1.00 -7.46 -4.92
C PHE A 7 0.32 -7.88 -5.56
N MET A 8 1.35 -7.12 -5.29
CA MET A 8 2.72 -7.47 -5.67
C MET A 8 3.29 -8.42 -4.62
N ASN A 9 3.32 -9.71 -4.95
CA ASN A 9 3.93 -10.73 -4.11
C ASN A 9 5.44 -10.71 -4.31
N ARG A 10 6.17 -10.58 -3.20
CA ARG A 10 7.64 -10.54 -3.20
C ARG A 10 8.19 -11.89 -2.79
N PRO A 11 9.22 -12.43 -3.47
CA PRO A 11 9.84 -13.66 -3.03
C PRO A 11 10.43 -13.49 -1.63
N MET A 12 10.20 -14.47 -0.76
CA MET A 12 10.83 -14.52 0.55
C MET A 12 12.27 -15.01 0.40
N ARG A 13 13.21 -14.19 0.83
CA ARG A 13 14.65 -14.50 0.90
C ARG A 13 15.16 -14.11 2.27
N ASP A 14 16.32 -14.63 2.67
CA ASP A 14 16.90 -14.39 3.99
C ASP A 14 17.09 -12.90 4.31
N GLU A 15 17.36 -12.08 3.30
CA GLU A 15 17.52 -10.63 3.44
C GLU A 15 16.18 -9.89 3.58
N SER A 16 15.06 -10.51 3.24
CA SER A 16 13.75 -9.88 3.31
C SER A 16 13.20 -9.91 4.74
N ILE A 17 12.72 -8.77 5.21
CA ILE A 17 11.95 -8.68 6.45
C ILE A 17 10.46 -8.94 6.25
N TYR A 18 10.07 -9.21 5.02
CA TYR A 18 8.68 -9.38 4.62
C TYR A 18 8.26 -10.84 4.75
N ASP A 19 7.11 -11.06 5.41
CA ASP A 19 6.41 -12.34 5.45
C ASP A 19 5.16 -12.24 4.56
N SER A 20 5.11 -13.02 3.50
CA SER A 20 4.02 -12.99 2.52
C SER A 20 2.77 -13.71 3.00
N ASP A 21 2.85 -14.60 3.98
CA ASP A 21 1.72 -15.45 4.40
C ASP A 21 0.47 -14.66 4.79
N ALA A 22 0.66 -13.60 5.58
CA ALA A 22 -0.45 -12.75 6.02
C ALA A 22 -1.13 -12.06 4.82
N SER A 23 -0.33 -11.55 3.88
CA SER A 23 -0.82 -10.85 2.69
C SER A 23 -1.52 -11.81 1.73
N LEU A 24 -0.97 -13.00 1.51
CA LEU A 24 -1.57 -14.01 0.64
C LEU A 24 -2.90 -14.54 1.19
N LYS A 25 -3.00 -14.74 2.50
CA LYS A 25 -4.26 -15.09 3.16
C LYS A 25 -5.31 -14.01 2.99
N ASN A 26 -4.91 -12.75 3.12
CA ASN A 26 -5.79 -11.60 2.89
C ASN A 26 -6.27 -11.55 1.43
N CYS A 27 -5.37 -11.78 0.47
CA CYS A 27 -5.73 -11.89 -0.95
C CYS A 27 -6.73 -13.03 -1.21
N GLY A 28 -6.54 -14.20 -0.56
CA GLY A 28 -7.47 -15.31 -0.61
C GLY A 28 -8.87 -14.92 -0.14
N TYR A 29 -8.95 -14.31 1.04
CA TYR A 29 -10.21 -13.83 1.57
C TYR A 29 -10.90 -12.80 0.64
N LEU A 30 -10.15 -11.84 0.10
CA LEU A 30 -10.72 -10.87 -0.84
C LEU A 30 -11.32 -11.55 -2.09
N ARG A 31 -10.70 -12.62 -2.58
CA ARG A 31 -11.25 -13.43 -3.67
C ARG A 31 -12.52 -14.15 -3.28
N GLU A 32 -12.58 -14.73 -2.08
CA GLU A 32 -13.77 -15.44 -1.56
C GLU A 32 -14.98 -14.52 -1.45
N ILE A 33 -14.79 -13.25 -1.10
CA ILE A 33 -15.87 -12.25 -1.02
C ILE A 33 -16.13 -11.53 -2.35
N GLY A 34 -15.52 -12.00 -3.46
CA GLY A 34 -15.87 -11.61 -4.83
C GLY A 34 -14.99 -10.53 -5.47
N TYR A 35 -13.87 -10.15 -4.87
CA TYR A 35 -12.91 -9.25 -5.54
C TYR A 35 -12.04 -10.00 -6.55
N ASP A 36 -11.87 -9.45 -7.74
CA ASP A 36 -10.96 -9.95 -8.77
C ASP A 36 -9.49 -9.58 -8.43
N MET A 37 -9.01 -10.11 -7.31
CA MET A 37 -7.67 -9.86 -6.80
C MET A 37 -6.61 -10.51 -7.70
N LYS A 38 -5.72 -9.71 -8.26
CA LYS A 38 -4.55 -10.18 -9.01
C LYS A 38 -3.35 -10.29 -8.07
N ILE A 39 -2.64 -11.41 -8.14
CA ILE A 39 -1.39 -11.64 -7.40
C ILE A 39 -0.29 -11.79 -8.44
N ILE A 40 0.72 -10.93 -8.36
CA ILE A 40 1.82 -10.85 -9.33
C ILE A 40 3.13 -11.04 -8.58
N ASP A 41 3.86 -12.08 -8.91
CA ASP A 41 5.21 -12.30 -8.38
C ASP A 41 6.19 -11.26 -8.97
N CYS A 42 6.94 -10.58 -8.11
CA CYS A 42 7.84 -9.52 -8.52
C CYS A 42 9.02 -9.41 -7.54
N ASP A 43 10.22 -9.53 -8.07
CA ASP A 43 11.47 -9.51 -7.31
C ASP A 43 12.28 -8.20 -7.47
N VAL A 44 11.65 -7.14 -7.93
CA VAL A 44 12.30 -5.84 -8.22
C VAL A 44 13.06 -5.25 -7.03
N GLU A 45 12.71 -5.62 -5.79
CA GLU A 45 13.43 -5.16 -4.59
C GLU A 45 14.87 -5.70 -4.52
N PHE A 46 15.16 -6.80 -5.20
CA PHE A 46 16.48 -7.44 -5.23
C PHE A 46 17.40 -6.93 -6.35
N LEU A 47 16.91 -6.01 -7.17
CA LEU A 47 17.72 -5.37 -8.23
C LEU A 47 18.72 -4.34 -7.67
N ARG A 48 18.65 -4.03 -6.38
CA ARG A 48 19.56 -3.08 -5.73
C ARG A 48 20.18 -3.64 -4.44
N HIS A 49 21.29 -3.00 -4.04
CA HIS A 49 21.88 -3.25 -2.73
C HIS A 49 22.02 -1.92 -1.96
N PRO A 50 21.61 -1.84 -0.68
CA PRO A 50 20.90 -2.86 0.08
C PRO A 50 19.51 -3.16 -0.53
N VAL A 51 19.01 -4.38 -0.27
CA VAL A 51 17.72 -4.84 -0.75
C VAL A 51 16.59 -3.89 -0.33
N GLY A 52 15.68 -3.61 -1.24
CA GLY A 52 14.52 -2.76 -0.97
C GLY A 52 14.03 -2.02 -2.22
N PHE A 53 12.93 -1.33 -2.10
CA PHE A 53 12.36 -0.57 -3.19
C PHE A 53 13.09 0.76 -3.39
N PRO A 54 13.34 1.17 -4.64
CA PRO A 54 13.93 2.47 -4.95
C PRO A 54 12.98 3.63 -4.64
N SER A 55 11.68 3.39 -4.65
CA SER A 55 10.64 4.36 -4.33
C SER A 55 9.36 3.67 -3.89
N ASP A 56 8.46 4.42 -3.25
CA ASP A 56 7.13 3.93 -2.87
C ASP A 56 6.27 3.53 -4.10
N LEU A 57 6.58 4.08 -5.28
CA LEU A 57 5.89 3.76 -6.53
C LEU A 57 6.38 2.50 -7.23
N ALA A 58 7.43 1.84 -6.73
CA ALA A 58 7.84 0.54 -7.26
C ALA A 58 6.71 -0.51 -7.23
N HIS A 59 5.77 -0.36 -6.31
CA HIS A 59 4.56 -1.20 -6.25
C HIS A 59 3.62 -1.01 -7.46
N ALA A 60 3.77 0.07 -8.22
CA ALA A 60 3.01 0.28 -9.47
C ALA A 60 3.52 -0.56 -10.65
N ILE A 61 4.72 -1.08 -10.58
CA ILE A 61 5.35 -1.81 -11.70
C ILE A 61 4.43 -2.90 -12.26
N PRO A 62 3.85 -3.82 -11.46
CA PRO A 62 2.92 -4.81 -11.99
C PRO A 62 1.69 -4.19 -12.66
N CYS A 63 1.15 -3.10 -12.11
CA CYS A 63 0.01 -2.42 -12.69
C CYS A 63 0.35 -1.76 -14.05
N ILE A 64 1.53 -1.17 -14.17
CA ILE A 64 2.01 -0.57 -15.42
C ILE A 64 2.17 -1.65 -16.49
N LEU A 65 2.81 -2.78 -16.15
CA LEU A 65 3.04 -3.88 -17.09
C LEU A 65 1.74 -4.55 -17.54
N LEU A 66 0.72 -4.56 -16.70
CA LEU A 66 -0.58 -5.18 -16.99
C LEU A 66 -1.62 -4.18 -17.51
N SER A 67 -1.28 -2.89 -17.63
CA SER A 67 -2.25 -1.85 -17.94
C SER A 67 -3.02 -2.10 -19.24
N GLU A 68 -2.33 -2.46 -20.30
CA GLU A 68 -2.94 -2.75 -21.59
C GLU A 68 -3.82 -4.01 -21.52
N SER A 69 -3.28 -5.11 -20.96
CA SER A 69 -3.99 -6.40 -20.89
C SER A 69 -5.22 -6.39 -20.00
N LEU A 70 -5.24 -5.52 -18.98
CA LEU A 70 -6.37 -5.34 -18.06
C LEU A 70 -7.24 -4.13 -18.40
N GLY A 71 -6.91 -3.36 -19.44
CA GLY A 71 -7.63 -2.16 -19.83
C GLY A 71 -7.65 -1.10 -18.74
N LEU A 72 -6.53 -0.90 -18.03
CA LEU A 72 -6.44 0.08 -16.96
C LEU A 72 -6.27 1.48 -17.53
N ASP A 73 -6.99 2.44 -16.98
CA ASP A 73 -6.88 3.88 -17.27
C ASP A 73 -6.24 4.66 -16.10
N SER A 74 -6.18 4.03 -14.92
CA SER A 74 -5.64 4.67 -13.73
C SER A 74 -4.99 3.67 -12.76
N ILE A 75 -4.06 4.18 -11.96
CA ILE A 75 -3.43 3.44 -10.87
C ILE A 75 -3.71 4.18 -9.57
N ALA A 76 -4.25 3.47 -8.57
CA ALA A 76 -4.61 4.03 -7.29
C ALA A 76 -3.67 3.55 -6.16
N PHE A 77 -3.26 4.48 -5.30
CA PHE A 77 -2.50 4.19 -4.08
C PHE A 77 -3.24 4.65 -2.83
N GLY A 78 -3.17 3.84 -1.79
CA GLY A 78 -3.72 4.15 -0.46
C GLY A 78 -2.84 5.12 0.34
N THR A 79 -2.37 6.21 -0.28
CA THR A 79 -1.53 7.22 0.37
C THR A 79 -2.40 8.13 1.21
N VAL A 80 -2.21 8.08 2.54
CA VAL A 80 -2.98 8.89 3.51
C VAL A 80 -2.49 10.34 3.55
N LEU A 81 -3.30 11.22 4.16
CA LEU A 81 -3.09 12.67 4.26
C LEU A 81 -1.66 13.02 4.70
N GLU A 82 -1.17 12.42 5.78
CA GLU A 82 0.15 12.71 6.34
C GLU A 82 1.27 12.41 5.34
N SER A 83 1.13 11.32 4.58
CA SER A 83 2.10 10.96 3.55
C SER A 83 1.95 11.79 2.28
N ALA A 84 0.73 12.11 1.87
CA ALA A 84 0.48 12.90 0.66
C ALA A 84 1.04 14.32 0.78
N TYR A 85 0.88 14.95 1.94
CA TYR A 85 1.25 16.35 2.17
C TYR A 85 2.45 16.56 3.09
N GLY A 86 3.07 15.48 3.58
CA GLY A 86 4.22 15.58 4.49
C GLY A 86 3.88 16.12 5.87
N ILE A 87 2.64 16.01 6.30
CA ILE A 87 2.18 16.48 7.62
C ILE A 87 2.92 15.70 8.72
N GLY A 88 3.43 16.40 9.72
CA GLY A 88 4.25 15.82 10.79
C GLY A 88 5.73 15.67 10.44
N HIS A 89 6.16 16.01 9.23
CA HIS A 89 7.56 16.16 8.84
C HIS A 89 8.04 17.61 9.01
N LYS A 90 9.35 17.84 8.86
CA LYS A 90 9.95 19.18 9.05
C LYS A 90 9.34 20.28 8.16
N HIS A 91 8.82 19.89 7.00
CA HIS A 91 8.23 20.80 6.04
C HIS A 91 6.94 20.22 5.48
N TYR A 92 5.90 21.02 5.49
CA TYR A 92 4.71 20.76 4.68
C TYR A 92 5.09 20.84 3.20
N LEU A 93 4.67 19.85 2.45
CA LEU A 93 4.83 19.85 0.99
C LEU A 93 3.46 19.62 0.37
N ASP A 94 3.01 20.57 -0.43
CA ASP A 94 1.86 20.35 -1.29
C ASP A 94 2.09 19.14 -2.20
N TYR A 95 1.07 18.34 -2.40
CA TYR A 95 1.14 17.11 -3.21
C TYR A 95 1.73 17.38 -4.60
N ALA A 96 1.36 18.50 -5.24
CA ALA A 96 1.87 18.87 -6.56
C ALA A 96 3.40 18.98 -6.60
N ASN A 97 4.02 19.33 -5.48
CA ASN A 97 5.46 19.50 -5.34
C ASN A 97 6.19 18.23 -4.85
N ARG A 98 5.46 17.17 -4.54
CA ARG A 98 6.05 15.89 -4.13
C ARG A 98 6.73 15.20 -5.30
N SER A 99 7.84 14.51 -5.00
CA SER A 99 8.57 13.72 -6.00
C SER A 99 7.68 12.73 -6.73
N HIS A 100 6.73 12.12 -6.06
CA HIS A 100 5.76 11.21 -6.65
C HIS A 100 5.00 11.87 -7.81
N ARG A 101 4.41 13.05 -7.60
CA ARG A 101 3.68 13.77 -8.63
C ARG A 101 4.60 14.28 -9.73
N ARG A 102 5.73 14.87 -9.34
CA ARG A 102 6.66 15.49 -10.29
C ARG A 102 7.33 14.52 -11.24
N PHE A 103 7.78 13.36 -10.73
CA PHE A 103 8.52 12.39 -11.53
C PHE A 103 7.62 11.34 -12.17
N TYR A 104 6.61 10.87 -11.45
CA TYR A 104 5.81 9.73 -11.89
C TYR A 104 4.45 10.11 -12.43
N GLY A 105 3.83 11.18 -11.93
CA GLY A 105 2.53 11.62 -12.41
C GLY A 105 2.54 11.92 -13.90
N SER A 106 3.47 12.77 -14.33
CA SER A 106 3.61 13.13 -15.76
C SER A 106 4.01 11.93 -16.63
N LEU A 107 4.84 11.03 -16.10
CA LEU A 107 5.24 9.83 -16.83
C LEU A 107 4.07 8.86 -17.02
N LEU A 108 3.28 8.65 -15.98
CA LEU A 108 2.09 7.81 -16.05
C LEU A 108 1.01 8.43 -16.96
N GLU A 109 0.80 9.73 -16.87
CA GLU A 109 -0.11 10.46 -17.75
C GLU A 109 0.30 10.32 -19.24
N ALA A 110 1.60 10.41 -19.52
CA ALA A 110 2.11 10.20 -20.88
C ALA A 110 1.89 8.75 -21.38
N ALA A 111 1.80 7.79 -20.48
CA ALA A 111 1.46 6.40 -20.77
C ALA A 111 -0.07 6.13 -20.77
N GLY A 112 -0.92 7.18 -20.65
CA GLY A 112 -2.36 7.03 -20.59
C GLY A 112 -2.89 6.52 -19.24
N LEU A 113 -2.06 6.52 -18.19
CA LEU A 113 -2.43 6.06 -16.85
C LEU A 113 -2.52 7.24 -15.88
N HIS A 114 -3.66 7.43 -15.25
CA HIS A 114 -3.82 8.47 -14.25
C HIS A 114 -3.41 7.98 -12.86
N LEU A 115 -2.57 8.78 -12.16
CA LEU A 115 -2.23 8.51 -10.77
C LEU A 115 -3.33 9.04 -9.84
N SER A 116 -3.98 8.13 -9.13
CA SER A 116 -5.05 8.44 -8.17
C SER A 116 -4.62 8.19 -6.74
N LEU A 117 -4.97 9.09 -5.83
CA LEU A 117 -4.76 8.95 -4.39
C LEU A 117 -6.10 9.11 -3.64
N PRO A 118 -6.96 8.10 -3.67
CA PRO A 118 -8.36 8.23 -3.22
C PRO A 118 -8.51 8.57 -1.73
N VAL A 119 -7.50 8.28 -0.91
CA VAL A 119 -7.51 8.53 0.54
C VAL A 119 -6.56 9.64 0.98
N SER A 120 -6.03 10.44 0.05
CA SER A 120 -5.08 11.53 0.37
C SER A 120 -5.68 12.64 1.24
N GLY A 121 -7.00 12.78 1.27
CA GLY A 121 -7.71 13.68 2.17
C GLY A 121 -8.08 13.09 3.53
N VAL A 122 -7.72 11.82 3.79
CA VAL A 122 -8.06 11.11 5.02
C VAL A 122 -6.80 10.81 5.82
N SER A 123 -6.80 11.16 7.11
CA SER A 123 -5.67 10.89 8.02
C SER A 123 -5.47 9.39 8.29
N GLU A 124 -4.31 9.03 8.82
CA GLU A 124 -4.05 7.65 9.26
C GLU A 124 -5.06 7.21 10.35
N VAL A 125 -5.49 8.14 11.20
CA VAL A 125 -6.56 7.90 12.19
C VAL A 125 -7.88 7.62 11.49
N GLY A 126 -8.28 8.49 10.57
CA GLY A 126 -9.54 8.33 9.82
C GLY A 126 -9.59 7.03 9.02
N THR A 127 -8.50 6.68 8.32
CA THR A 127 -8.42 5.40 7.60
C THR A 127 -8.51 4.19 8.54
N SER A 128 -7.93 4.29 9.74
CA SER A 128 -8.03 3.20 10.74
C SER A 128 -9.45 3.03 11.26
N ILE A 129 -10.18 4.13 11.51
CA ILE A 129 -11.59 4.08 11.90
C ILE A 129 -12.43 3.43 10.80
N ILE A 130 -12.26 3.86 9.54
CA ILE A 130 -12.98 3.32 8.39
C ILE A 130 -12.72 1.81 8.26
N VAL A 131 -11.46 1.40 8.32
CA VAL A 131 -11.07 -0.01 8.19
C VAL A 131 -11.67 -0.85 9.32
N ASN A 132 -11.51 -0.41 10.58
CA ASN A 132 -12.02 -1.15 11.74
C ASN A 132 -13.56 -1.24 11.76
N SER A 133 -14.24 -0.30 11.11
CA SER A 133 -15.71 -0.33 10.97
C SER A 133 -16.18 -1.15 9.76
N SER A 134 -15.27 -1.69 8.97
CA SER A 134 -15.58 -2.47 7.77
C SER A 134 -15.46 -3.97 8.04
N PRO A 135 -16.14 -4.82 7.25
CA PRO A 135 -15.95 -6.28 7.30
C PRO A 135 -14.51 -6.73 7.00
N LEU A 136 -13.69 -5.85 6.44
CA LEU A 136 -12.29 -6.13 6.10
C LEU A 136 -11.34 -5.83 7.27
N GLY A 137 -11.82 -5.27 8.38
CA GLY A 137 -11.00 -4.85 9.53
C GLY A 137 -10.10 -5.96 10.07
N ASP A 138 -10.65 -7.15 10.24
CA ASP A 138 -9.94 -8.32 10.78
C ASP A 138 -8.80 -8.82 9.88
N TYR A 139 -8.83 -8.45 8.60
CA TYR A 139 -7.83 -8.85 7.60
C TYR A 139 -6.79 -7.76 7.32
N CYS A 140 -7.02 -6.54 7.78
CA CYS A 140 -6.14 -5.41 7.54
C CYS A 140 -5.02 -5.34 8.57
N GLN A 141 -3.79 -5.61 8.16
CA GLN A 141 -2.62 -5.56 9.02
C GLN A 141 -1.51 -4.68 8.41
N SER A 142 -1.07 -3.68 9.17
CA SER A 142 0.05 -2.82 8.75
C SER A 142 1.43 -3.44 8.99
N CYS A 143 1.52 -4.45 9.84
CA CYS A 143 2.78 -5.08 10.20
C CYS A 143 3.19 -6.12 9.16
N ILE A 144 4.31 -5.85 8.47
CA ILE A 144 4.88 -6.77 7.48
C ILE A 144 5.81 -7.84 8.07
N ARG A 145 6.04 -7.81 9.39
CA ARG A 145 6.95 -8.74 10.11
C ARG A 145 6.20 -9.76 10.97
N GLY A 146 4.90 -9.63 11.07
CA GLY A 146 4.05 -10.50 11.87
C GLY A 146 3.16 -11.38 10.99
N LYS A 147 2.65 -12.45 11.57
CA LYS A 147 1.64 -13.29 10.93
C LYS A 147 0.29 -12.60 10.95
N LEU A 148 -0.64 -13.02 10.09
CA LEU A 148 -2.00 -12.48 10.07
C LEU A 148 -2.65 -12.61 11.46
N GLY A 149 -3.22 -11.51 11.96
CA GLY A 149 -3.81 -11.43 13.31
C GLY A 149 -2.80 -11.44 14.47
N LYS A 150 -1.49 -11.53 14.17
CA LYS A 150 -0.41 -11.54 15.19
C LYS A 150 0.69 -10.57 14.77
N PRO A 151 0.49 -9.26 14.89
CA PRO A 151 1.52 -8.28 14.57
C PRO A 151 2.76 -8.47 15.45
N CYS A 152 3.92 -8.06 14.96
CA CYS A 152 5.20 -8.35 15.65
C CYS A 152 5.37 -7.61 16.99
N MET A 153 4.59 -6.58 17.27
CA MET A 153 4.61 -5.71 18.48
C MET A 153 5.98 -5.09 18.82
N ARG A 154 6.91 -5.08 17.87
CA ARG A 154 8.31 -4.60 18.05
C ARG A 154 8.70 -3.50 17.06
N CYS A 155 7.82 -3.16 16.11
CA CYS A 155 8.10 -2.13 15.11
C CYS A 155 7.29 -0.86 15.37
N TRP A 156 7.79 0.26 14.82
CA TRP A 156 7.14 1.56 14.95
C TRP A 156 5.68 1.57 14.44
N LYS A 157 5.37 0.80 13.41
CA LYS A 157 3.98 0.67 12.91
C LYS A 157 3.06 0.04 13.95
N CYS A 158 3.50 -1.04 14.62
CA CYS A 158 2.72 -1.66 15.69
C CYS A 158 2.51 -0.68 16.85
N PHE A 159 3.55 0.00 17.30
CA PHE A 159 3.45 1.00 18.36
C PHE A 159 2.41 2.08 18.05
N ARG A 160 2.47 2.69 16.86
CA ARG A 160 1.48 3.72 16.48
C ARG A 160 0.04 3.18 16.41
N LYS A 161 -0.15 1.97 15.89
CA LYS A 161 -1.48 1.35 15.80
C LYS A 161 -2.03 0.99 17.17
N GLU A 162 -1.19 0.53 18.09
CA GLU A 162 -1.59 0.25 19.46
C GLU A 162 -2.03 1.53 20.19
N LEU A 163 -1.25 2.59 20.11
CA LEU A 163 -1.63 3.89 20.68
C LEU A 163 -2.97 4.38 20.14
N LEU A 164 -3.20 4.21 18.85
CA LEU A 164 -4.45 4.59 18.22
C LEU A 164 -5.61 3.71 18.71
N SER A 165 -5.41 2.41 18.80
CA SER A 165 -6.42 1.47 19.32
C SER A 165 -6.82 1.82 20.75
N MET A 166 -5.85 2.10 21.62
CA MET A 166 -6.11 2.53 23.01
C MET A 166 -6.84 3.87 23.08
N ALA A 167 -6.55 4.79 22.18
CA ALA A 167 -7.22 6.10 22.15
C ALA A 167 -8.68 6.02 21.64
N LEU A 168 -8.98 5.08 20.77
CA LEU A 168 -10.32 4.89 20.21
C LEU A 168 -11.22 3.98 21.05
N ASN A 169 -10.62 3.14 21.90
CA ASN A 169 -11.33 2.20 22.81
C ASN A 169 -10.75 2.35 24.22
N PRO A 170 -11.02 3.48 24.91
CA PRO A 170 -10.49 3.77 26.24
C PRO A 170 -11.03 2.84 27.32
#